data_25f8a079e5e11b8dcd7a5e81db147f53
#
_entry.id   25f8a079e5e11b8dcd7a5e81db147f53
#
_cell.length_a   1.000
_cell.length_b   1.000
_cell.length_c   1.000
_cell.angle_alpha   90.00
_cell.angle_beta   90.00
_cell.angle_gamma   90.00
#
_symmetry.space_group_name_H-M   'P 1'
#
loop_
_entity.id
_entity.type
_entity.pdbx_description
1 polymer ?
#
loop_
_entity_poly.entity_id
_entity_poly.type
_entity_poly.pdbx_seq_one_letter_code
_entity_poly.pdbx_strand_id
1 'polypeptide(L)'
;MPRASRLPRAVVIGVVVTLSCVACGGGGGTSAPAPPGTATVARVVDGDTMRVRIKGREERVRLVGIDTPESVKPGTPVQCFALAASARTKALLPKGSAVRLVRDVEERDRYGRLLAYVYRARDDLFVNLALAREGYAVVLTVPPNVAHADEFVAAARDAREHGRGLWSRCEPGAVPDG
;
A
#
# COMPACT_ATOMS: atom_id res chain seq x y z
N MET A 1 74.72 5.14 -46.37
CA MET A 1 75.12 4.23 -45.27
C MET A 1 74.29 4.60 -44.03
N PRO A 2 73.21 3.87 -43.76
CA PRO A 2 72.47 4.17 -42.53
C PRO A 2 72.79 3.19 -41.41
N ARG A 3 72.87 3.72 -40.27
CA ARG A 3 73.26 3.11 -39.00
C ARG A 3 72.05 2.38 -38.38
N ALA A 4 72.18 1.07 -38.10
CA ALA A 4 71.17 0.29 -37.44
C ALA A 4 71.23 0.58 -35.91
N SER A 5 70.14 1.06 -35.31
CA SER A 5 69.94 1.18 -33.89
C SER A 5 69.20 -0.04 -33.33
N ARG A 6 69.81 -0.68 -32.36
CA ARG A 6 69.27 -1.88 -31.65
C ARG A 6 68.33 -1.43 -30.56
N LEU A 7 67.12 -1.94 -30.54
CA LEU A 7 66.18 -1.81 -29.45
C LEU A 7 66.42 -2.85 -28.34
N PRO A 8 66.28 -2.50 -27.07
CA PRO A 8 66.44 -3.46 -25.98
C PRO A 8 65.18 -4.31 -25.80
N ARG A 9 65.36 -5.55 -25.48
CA ARG A 9 64.31 -6.53 -25.13
C ARG A 9 63.73 -6.18 -23.78
N ALA A 10 62.44 -5.87 -23.72
CA ALA A 10 61.69 -5.74 -22.47
C ALA A 10 61.33 -7.13 -21.93
N VAL A 11 61.69 -7.38 -20.68
CA VAL A 11 61.28 -8.56 -19.91
C VAL A 11 59.90 -8.32 -19.38
N VAL A 12 58.93 -9.15 -19.83
CA VAL A 12 57.57 -9.12 -19.31
C VAL A 12 57.53 -10.06 -18.09
N ILE A 13 57.40 -9.46 -16.89
CA ILE A 13 57.14 -10.18 -15.65
C ILE A 13 55.62 -10.39 -15.58
N GLY A 14 55.20 -11.63 -15.75
CA GLY A 14 53.79 -12.02 -15.61
C GLY A 14 53.40 -12.03 -14.13
N VAL A 15 52.48 -11.11 -13.75
CA VAL A 15 51.82 -11.16 -12.46
C VAL A 15 50.59 -12.05 -12.59
N VAL A 16 50.63 -13.21 -11.96
CA VAL A 16 49.50 -14.13 -11.83
C VAL A 16 48.60 -13.58 -10.72
N VAL A 17 47.48 -12.96 -11.10
CA VAL A 17 46.43 -12.56 -10.15
C VAL A 17 45.51 -13.77 -9.96
N THR A 18 45.62 -14.40 -8.81
CA THR A 18 44.68 -15.44 -8.36
C THR A 18 43.36 -14.76 -7.93
N LEU A 19 42.33 -14.94 -8.75
CA LEU A 19 40.97 -14.47 -8.46
C LEU A 19 40.35 -15.43 -7.45
N SER A 20 40.35 -15.05 -6.18
CA SER A 20 39.59 -15.75 -5.12
C SER A 20 38.10 -15.42 -5.26
N CYS A 21 37.33 -16.38 -5.74
CA CYS A 21 35.85 -16.31 -5.69
C CYS A 21 35.41 -16.43 -4.23
N VAL A 22 35.00 -15.30 -3.63
CA VAL A 22 34.24 -15.30 -2.39
C VAL A 22 32.79 -15.55 -2.74
N ALA A 23 32.30 -16.74 -2.43
CA ALA A 23 30.89 -17.08 -2.47
C ALA A 23 30.15 -16.30 -1.38
N CYS A 24 29.48 -15.21 -1.74
CA CYS A 24 28.52 -14.54 -0.85
C CYS A 24 27.21 -15.31 -0.89
N GLY A 25 27.03 -16.17 0.11
CA GLY A 25 25.73 -16.71 0.47
C GLY A 25 24.93 -15.70 1.28
N GLY A 26 23.60 -15.75 1.16
CA GLY A 26 22.66 -15.20 2.10
C GLY A 26 22.10 -13.82 1.73
N GLY A 27 21.14 -13.80 0.81
CA GLY A 27 20.24 -12.66 0.64
C GLY A 27 19.29 -12.48 1.81
N GLY A 28 19.74 -11.94 2.94
CA GLY A 28 18.90 -11.35 3.93
C GLY A 28 18.40 -10.01 3.38
N GLY A 29 17.14 -9.97 2.93
CA GLY A 29 16.50 -8.73 2.55
C GLY A 29 16.38 -7.81 3.74
N THR A 30 17.37 -6.98 3.99
CA THR A 30 17.30 -5.86 4.93
C THR A 30 16.38 -4.82 4.32
N SER A 31 15.07 -4.89 4.68
CA SER A 31 14.15 -3.79 4.43
C SER A 31 14.73 -2.53 5.03
N ALA A 32 14.94 -1.51 4.21
CA ALA A 32 15.39 -0.22 4.68
C ALA A 32 14.47 0.28 5.81
N PRO A 33 14.98 0.96 6.85
CA PRO A 33 14.15 1.53 7.90
C PRO A 33 13.09 2.43 7.29
N ALA A 34 11.84 2.27 7.71
CA ALA A 34 10.75 3.13 7.26
C ALA A 34 11.03 4.60 7.66
N PRO A 35 10.72 5.58 6.80
CA PRO A 35 10.90 6.99 7.11
C PRO A 35 10.23 7.38 8.43
N PRO A 36 10.79 8.40 9.17
CA PRO A 36 10.19 8.89 10.39
C PRO A 36 8.73 9.29 10.19
N GLY A 37 7.83 8.92 11.11
CA GLY A 37 6.40 9.21 11.01
C GLY A 37 5.58 8.19 10.24
N THR A 38 6.19 7.12 9.71
CA THR A 38 5.46 6.02 9.08
C THR A 38 4.97 4.99 10.09
N ALA A 39 3.78 4.46 9.83
CA ALA A 39 3.25 3.30 10.52
C ALA A 39 3.57 2.02 9.73
N THR A 40 3.57 0.88 10.40
CA THR A 40 3.74 -0.42 9.74
C THR A 40 2.45 -1.23 9.83
N VAL A 41 1.97 -1.75 8.72
CA VAL A 41 0.77 -2.59 8.67
C VAL A 41 1.01 -3.88 9.47
N ALA A 42 0.24 -4.07 10.54
CA ALA A 42 0.23 -5.32 11.31
C ALA A 42 -0.68 -6.35 10.64
N ARG A 43 -1.89 -5.95 10.26
CA ARG A 43 -2.85 -6.75 9.47
C ARG A 43 -4.00 -5.90 8.95
N VAL A 44 -4.57 -6.29 7.83
CA VAL A 44 -5.87 -5.81 7.36
C VAL A 44 -6.97 -6.60 8.06
N VAL A 45 -7.97 -5.91 8.60
CA VAL A 45 -9.12 -6.51 9.28
C VAL A 45 -10.26 -6.71 8.29
N ASP A 46 -10.60 -5.65 7.57
CA ASP A 46 -11.63 -5.61 6.55
C ASP A 46 -11.19 -4.71 5.37
N GLY A 47 -12.01 -4.51 4.37
CA GLY A 47 -11.67 -3.73 3.19
C GLY A 47 -11.23 -2.30 3.50
N ASP A 48 -11.78 -1.69 4.54
CA ASP A 48 -11.48 -0.30 4.96
C ASP A 48 -10.94 -0.16 6.39
N THR A 49 -10.67 -1.27 7.05
CA THR A 49 -10.15 -1.27 8.42
C THR A 49 -8.89 -2.12 8.53
N MET A 50 -7.86 -1.54 9.13
CA MET A 50 -6.59 -2.23 9.37
C MET A 50 -6.06 -1.99 10.77
N ARG A 51 -5.07 -2.77 11.17
CA ARG A 51 -4.22 -2.52 12.33
C ARG A 51 -2.82 -2.16 11.87
N VAL A 52 -2.24 -1.17 12.50
CA VAL A 52 -0.88 -0.70 12.24
C VAL A 52 -0.09 -0.63 13.54
N ARG A 53 1.23 -0.63 13.45
CA ARG A 53 2.13 -0.31 14.55
C ARG A 53 2.68 1.10 14.37
N ILE A 54 2.51 1.92 15.41
CA ILE A 54 3.03 3.28 15.51
C ILE A 54 3.88 3.35 16.77
N LYS A 55 5.16 3.59 16.66
CA LYS A 55 6.10 3.66 17.81
C LYS A 55 5.96 2.44 18.75
N GLY A 56 5.83 1.23 18.17
CA GLY A 56 5.71 -0.02 18.92
C GLY A 56 4.30 -0.37 19.44
N ARG A 57 3.33 0.55 19.36
CA ARG A 57 1.94 0.31 19.80
C ARG A 57 1.07 -0.04 18.60
N GLU A 58 0.14 -0.98 18.81
CA GLU A 58 -0.84 -1.35 17.79
C GLU A 58 -2.06 -0.43 17.87
N GLU A 59 -2.43 0.17 16.74
CA GLU A 59 -3.58 1.05 16.57
C GLU A 59 -4.53 0.50 15.50
N ARG A 60 -5.84 0.71 15.69
CA ARG A 60 -6.85 0.44 14.67
C ARG A 60 -7.02 1.67 13.81
N VAL A 61 -7.02 1.50 12.49
CA VAL A 61 -7.20 2.58 11.51
C VAL A 61 -8.42 2.30 10.66
N ARG A 62 -9.31 3.27 10.52
CA ARG A 62 -10.42 3.32 9.55
C ARG A 62 -10.01 4.24 8.40
N LEU A 63 -10.09 3.73 7.20
CA LEU A 63 -9.83 4.48 5.98
C LEU A 63 -10.98 5.47 5.74
N VAL A 64 -10.69 6.77 5.76
CA VAL A 64 -11.68 7.85 5.61
C VAL A 64 -12.12 8.02 4.15
N GLY A 65 -13.34 8.51 3.95
CA GLY A 65 -13.90 8.88 2.65
C GLY A 65 -14.50 7.71 1.86
N ILE A 66 -14.33 6.48 2.35
CA ILE A 66 -14.84 5.28 1.71
C ILE A 66 -15.54 4.34 2.70
N ASP A 67 -16.42 3.50 2.17
CA ASP A 67 -16.98 2.35 2.87
C ASP A 67 -16.88 1.10 1.99
N THR A 68 -16.48 -0.02 2.59
CA THR A 68 -16.41 -1.30 1.86
C THR A 68 -17.51 -2.23 2.35
N PRO A 69 -17.98 -3.16 1.50
CA PRO A 69 -18.90 -4.19 1.96
C PRO A 69 -18.34 -4.95 3.18
N GLU A 70 -19.19 -5.22 4.16
CA GLU A 70 -18.82 -5.78 5.46
C GLU A 70 -18.56 -7.29 5.39
N SER A 71 -17.42 -7.75 5.90
CA SER A 71 -17.03 -9.16 5.89
C SER A 71 -16.87 -9.79 7.27
N VAL A 72 -16.76 -8.99 8.34
CA VAL A 72 -16.37 -9.49 9.67
C VAL A 72 -17.30 -9.07 10.81
N LYS A 73 -18.39 -8.36 10.54
CA LYS A 73 -19.32 -7.89 11.57
C LYS A 73 -20.12 -9.07 12.14
N PRO A 74 -20.00 -9.35 13.46
CA PRO A 74 -20.75 -10.44 14.09
C PRO A 74 -22.26 -10.32 13.88
N GLY A 75 -22.91 -11.43 13.54
CA GLY A 75 -24.37 -11.47 13.34
C GLY A 75 -24.85 -10.84 12.03
N THR A 76 -23.94 -10.39 11.16
CA THR A 76 -24.28 -9.85 9.83
C THR A 76 -23.77 -10.81 8.75
N PRO A 77 -24.59 -11.18 7.77
CA PRO A 77 -24.10 -11.95 6.61
C PRO A 77 -22.99 -11.21 5.89
N VAL A 78 -22.06 -11.97 5.31
CA VAL A 78 -21.02 -11.39 4.45
C VAL A 78 -21.68 -10.71 3.27
N GLN A 79 -21.43 -9.42 3.11
CA GLN A 79 -22.03 -8.63 2.03
C GLN A 79 -21.40 -8.98 0.68
N CYS A 80 -22.14 -8.72 -0.40
CA CYS A 80 -21.63 -8.88 -1.76
C CYS A 80 -20.32 -8.13 -1.92
N PHE A 81 -19.34 -8.76 -2.53
CA PHE A 81 -18.01 -8.21 -2.80
C PHE A 81 -17.11 -7.96 -1.57
N ALA A 82 -17.55 -8.21 -0.34
CA ALA A 82 -16.80 -7.92 0.88
C ALA A 82 -15.44 -8.65 0.94
N LEU A 83 -15.43 -9.95 0.61
CA LEU A 83 -14.18 -10.72 0.60
C LEU A 83 -13.20 -10.22 -0.46
N ALA A 84 -13.70 -9.78 -1.62
CA ALA A 84 -12.88 -9.22 -2.69
C ALA A 84 -12.27 -7.87 -2.26
N ALA A 85 -13.05 -6.99 -1.61
CA ALA A 85 -12.57 -5.73 -1.07
C ALA A 85 -11.47 -5.95 -0.01
N SER A 86 -11.71 -6.85 0.95
CA SER A 86 -10.71 -7.22 1.96
C SER A 86 -9.44 -7.81 1.33
N ALA A 87 -9.57 -8.69 0.33
CA ALA A 87 -8.43 -9.26 -0.40
C ALA A 87 -7.65 -8.19 -1.16
N ARG A 88 -8.34 -7.22 -1.78
CA ARG A 88 -7.68 -6.12 -2.48
C ARG A 88 -6.88 -5.23 -1.54
N THR A 89 -7.46 -4.85 -0.41
CA THR A 89 -6.74 -4.07 0.60
C THR A 89 -5.52 -4.82 1.13
N LYS A 90 -5.61 -6.14 1.37
CA LYS A 90 -4.46 -6.98 1.74
C LYS A 90 -3.38 -7.02 0.66
N ALA A 91 -3.75 -7.03 -0.61
CA ALA A 91 -2.80 -6.98 -1.73
C ALA A 91 -2.12 -5.61 -1.87
N LEU A 92 -2.86 -4.51 -1.64
CA LEU A 92 -2.30 -3.16 -1.63
C LEU A 92 -1.39 -2.92 -0.42
N LEU A 93 -1.75 -3.47 0.74
CA LEU A 93 -1.12 -3.27 2.04
C LEU A 93 -0.78 -4.62 2.71
N PRO A 94 0.17 -5.40 2.16
CA PRO A 94 0.63 -6.63 2.83
C PRO A 94 1.16 -6.34 4.23
N LYS A 95 1.10 -7.34 5.12
CA LYS A 95 1.70 -7.25 6.45
C LYS A 95 3.17 -6.81 6.36
N GLY A 96 3.57 -5.85 7.17
CA GLY A 96 4.91 -5.27 7.16
C GLY A 96 5.06 -4.06 6.22
N SER A 97 4.06 -3.72 5.40
CA SER A 97 4.11 -2.53 4.57
C SER A 97 4.22 -1.26 5.41
N ALA A 98 5.11 -0.36 5.02
CA ALA A 98 5.17 0.99 5.56
C ALA A 98 4.08 1.85 4.94
N VAL A 99 3.37 2.61 5.78
CA VAL A 99 2.30 3.53 5.36
C VAL A 99 2.47 4.89 6.02
N ARG A 100 2.11 5.94 5.32
CA ARG A 100 1.93 7.28 5.84
C ARG A 100 0.45 7.49 6.09
N LEU A 101 0.11 7.87 7.33
CA LEU A 101 -1.26 8.18 7.75
C LEU A 101 -1.44 9.70 7.77
N VAL A 102 -2.33 10.19 6.95
CA VAL A 102 -2.71 11.61 6.92
C VAL A 102 -4.07 11.75 7.58
N ARG A 103 -4.14 12.62 8.57
CA ARG A 103 -5.39 12.93 9.30
C ARG A 103 -6.11 14.06 8.61
N ASP A 104 -7.39 14.14 8.87
CA ASP A 104 -8.22 15.30 8.59
C ASP A 104 -8.54 16.03 9.92
N VAL A 105 -9.69 16.59 10.07
CA VAL A 105 -10.10 17.38 11.24
C VAL A 105 -10.30 16.51 12.47
N GLU A 106 -11.11 15.46 12.37
CA GLU A 106 -11.35 14.50 13.45
C GLU A 106 -10.37 13.34 13.37
N GLU A 107 -9.63 13.12 14.47
CA GLU A 107 -8.58 12.11 14.51
C GLU A 107 -9.09 10.69 14.77
N ARG A 108 -10.18 10.54 15.52
CA ARG A 108 -10.71 9.25 15.95
C ARG A 108 -12.23 9.21 15.89
N ASP A 109 -12.77 8.07 15.58
CA ASP A 109 -14.19 7.83 15.67
C ASP A 109 -14.64 7.46 17.11
N ARG A 110 -15.96 7.32 17.29
CA ARG A 110 -16.58 6.91 18.56
C ARG A 110 -16.12 5.54 19.09
N TYR A 111 -15.49 4.73 18.25
CA TYR A 111 -14.95 3.43 18.62
C TYR A 111 -13.45 3.48 18.93
N GLY A 112 -12.85 4.67 18.93
CA GLY A 112 -11.44 4.93 19.21
C GLY A 112 -10.51 4.56 18.05
N ARG A 113 -11.03 4.26 16.84
CA ARG A 113 -10.19 4.01 15.66
C ARG A 113 -9.61 5.32 15.15
N LEU A 114 -8.34 5.30 14.76
CA LEU A 114 -7.73 6.41 14.00
C LEU A 114 -8.43 6.56 12.66
N LEU A 115 -8.82 7.77 12.31
CA LEU A 115 -9.37 8.14 11.01
C LEU A 115 -8.24 8.65 10.13
N ALA A 116 -7.98 8.03 8.99
CA ALA A 116 -6.85 8.42 8.15
C ALA A 116 -7.07 8.20 6.66
N TYR A 117 -6.47 9.09 5.88
CA TYR A 117 -6.09 8.87 4.50
C TYR A 117 -4.76 8.12 4.49
N VAL A 118 -4.72 6.97 3.84
CA VAL A 118 -3.61 6.02 3.89
C VAL A 118 -2.83 6.06 2.59
N TYR A 119 -1.54 6.38 2.69
CA TYR A 119 -0.62 6.36 1.58
C TYR A 119 0.41 5.25 1.77
N ARG A 120 0.60 4.40 0.76
CA ARG A 120 1.61 3.36 0.78
C ARG A 120 2.99 3.98 0.58
N ALA A 121 3.89 3.85 1.56
CA ALA A 121 5.12 4.63 1.61
C ALA A 121 6.12 4.37 0.47
N ARG A 122 6.09 3.17 -0.15
CA ARG A 122 7.05 2.80 -1.21
C ARG A 122 6.84 3.54 -2.54
N ASP A 123 5.62 3.99 -2.83
CA ASP A 123 5.21 4.54 -4.12
C ASP A 123 4.15 5.65 -3.99
N ASP A 124 3.91 6.10 -2.75
CA ASP A 124 2.93 7.13 -2.37
C ASP A 124 1.50 6.89 -2.91
N LEU A 125 1.16 5.62 -3.17
CA LEU A 125 -0.19 5.26 -3.62
C LEU A 125 -1.23 5.65 -2.57
N PHE A 126 -2.20 6.49 -2.94
CA PHE A 126 -3.35 6.82 -2.11
C PHE A 126 -4.34 5.66 -2.10
N VAL A 127 -4.27 4.82 -1.06
CA VAL A 127 -4.97 3.54 -0.99
C VAL A 127 -6.48 3.70 -0.94
N ASN A 128 -7.00 4.66 -0.15
CA ASN A 128 -8.44 4.95 -0.07
C ASN A 128 -9.00 5.27 -1.46
N LEU A 129 -8.34 6.15 -2.20
CA LEU A 129 -8.76 6.56 -3.53
C LEU A 129 -8.64 5.41 -4.55
N ALA A 130 -7.61 4.59 -4.44
CA ALA A 130 -7.44 3.42 -5.30
C ALA A 130 -8.59 2.43 -5.14
N LEU A 131 -9.02 2.15 -3.89
CA LEU A 131 -10.16 1.27 -3.61
C LEU A 131 -11.47 1.82 -4.21
N ALA A 132 -11.75 3.12 -4.10
CA ALA A 132 -12.91 3.75 -4.73
C ALA A 132 -12.85 3.67 -6.26
N ARG A 133 -11.72 4.04 -6.87
CA ARG A 133 -11.51 4.05 -8.32
C ARG A 133 -11.62 2.67 -8.96
N GLU A 134 -11.18 1.64 -8.25
CA GLU A 134 -11.23 0.26 -8.70
C GLU A 134 -12.59 -0.41 -8.42
N GLY A 135 -13.52 0.28 -7.73
CA GLY A 135 -14.85 -0.23 -7.39
C GLY A 135 -14.86 -1.26 -6.27
N TYR A 136 -13.92 -1.17 -5.31
CA TYR A 136 -13.93 -2.00 -4.10
C TYR A 136 -14.59 -1.32 -2.91
N ALA A 137 -14.93 -0.04 -3.04
CA ALA A 137 -15.56 0.75 -2.01
C ALA A 137 -16.58 1.73 -2.61
N VAL A 138 -17.58 2.09 -1.83
CA VAL A 138 -18.46 3.24 -2.08
C VAL A 138 -17.90 4.48 -1.39
N VAL A 139 -18.40 5.67 -1.74
CA VAL A 139 -18.05 6.91 -1.03
C VAL A 139 -18.82 6.97 0.27
N LEU A 140 -18.14 7.31 1.34
CA LEU A 140 -18.73 7.64 2.64
C LEU A 140 -18.08 8.92 3.17
N THR A 141 -18.72 10.07 2.93
CA THR A 141 -18.25 11.35 3.42
C THR A 141 -18.91 11.66 4.76
N VAL A 142 -18.12 11.72 5.83
CA VAL A 142 -18.57 12.03 7.18
C VAL A 142 -17.90 13.32 7.65
N PRO A 143 -18.63 14.45 7.71
CA PRO A 143 -18.07 15.68 8.28
C PRO A 143 -17.61 15.47 9.73
N PRO A 144 -16.52 16.13 10.15
CA PRO A 144 -15.79 17.18 9.45
C PRO A 144 -14.69 16.70 8.51
N ASN A 145 -14.50 15.38 8.31
CA ASN A 145 -13.43 14.80 7.51
C ASN A 145 -13.82 14.75 6.02
N VAL A 146 -13.57 15.82 5.29
CA VAL A 146 -14.07 16.03 3.92
C VAL A 146 -12.99 16.46 2.92
N ALA A 147 -11.71 16.48 3.33
CA ALA A 147 -10.63 17.06 2.52
C ALA A 147 -10.51 16.48 1.10
N HIS A 148 -10.89 15.22 0.88
CA HIS A 148 -10.82 14.54 -0.42
C HIS A 148 -12.21 14.11 -0.97
N ALA A 149 -13.30 14.70 -0.47
CA ALA A 149 -14.67 14.26 -0.82
C ALA A 149 -14.92 14.28 -2.33
N ASP A 150 -14.55 15.37 -3.03
CA ASP A 150 -14.76 15.51 -4.48
C ASP A 150 -13.96 14.47 -5.28
N GLU A 151 -12.75 14.14 -4.84
CA GLU A 151 -11.90 13.13 -5.48
C GLU A 151 -12.54 11.73 -5.35
N PHE A 152 -13.08 11.40 -4.19
CA PHE A 152 -13.77 10.12 -3.96
C PHE A 152 -15.05 10.03 -4.80
N VAL A 153 -15.86 11.10 -4.84
CA VAL A 153 -17.08 11.15 -5.64
C VAL A 153 -16.76 10.94 -7.13
N ALA A 154 -15.75 11.63 -7.65
CA ALA A 154 -15.32 11.48 -9.04
C ALA A 154 -14.82 10.05 -9.34
N ALA A 155 -14.01 9.49 -8.46
CA ALA A 155 -13.46 8.14 -8.62
C ALA A 155 -14.54 7.05 -8.57
N ALA A 156 -15.48 7.14 -7.62
CA ALA A 156 -16.57 6.17 -7.50
C ALA A 156 -17.57 6.26 -8.65
N ARG A 157 -17.85 7.48 -9.14
CA ARG A 157 -18.68 7.68 -10.33
C ARG A 157 -18.05 7.02 -11.55
N ASP A 158 -16.77 7.27 -11.81
CA ASP A 158 -16.04 6.64 -12.91
C ASP A 158 -16.01 5.11 -12.79
N ALA A 159 -15.82 4.57 -11.58
CA ALA A 159 -15.90 3.13 -11.33
C ALA A 159 -17.28 2.55 -11.65
N ARG A 160 -18.35 3.25 -11.27
CA ARG A 160 -19.75 2.85 -11.53
C ARG A 160 -20.09 2.89 -13.02
N GLU A 161 -19.73 3.98 -13.71
CA GLU A 161 -19.98 4.15 -15.15
C GLU A 161 -19.29 3.07 -15.99
N HIS A 162 -18.12 2.58 -15.54
CA HIS A 162 -17.36 1.52 -16.21
C HIS A 162 -17.62 0.10 -15.63
N GLY A 163 -18.56 -0.07 -14.74
CA GLY A 163 -18.89 -1.37 -14.14
C GLY A 163 -17.73 -2.03 -13.41
N ARG A 164 -16.87 -1.25 -12.73
CA ARG A 164 -15.72 -1.83 -12.01
C ARG A 164 -16.13 -2.44 -10.68
N GLY A 165 -15.51 -3.56 -10.33
CA GLY A 165 -15.62 -4.18 -9.02
C GLY A 165 -17.05 -4.49 -8.62
N LEU A 166 -17.52 -3.99 -7.49
CA LEU A 166 -18.85 -4.20 -6.93
C LEU A 166 -20.00 -3.74 -7.88
N TRP A 167 -19.70 -2.74 -8.74
CA TRP A 167 -20.71 -2.15 -9.64
C TRP A 167 -21.17 -3.08 -10.78
N SER A 168 -20.41 -4.14 -11.08
CA SER A 168 -20.80 -5.17 -12.05
C SER A 168 -21.05 -6.54 -11.42
N ARG A 169 -20.74 -6.71 -10.13
CA ARG A 169 -20.77 -8.01 -9.45
C ARG A 169 -21.90 -8.16 -8.44
N CYS A 170 -22.44 -7.03 -7.97
CA CYS A 170 -23.50 -7.00 -6.97
C CYS A 170 -24.82 -6.55 -7.59
N GLU A 171 -25.92 -7.16 -7.13
CA GLU A 171 -27.26 -6.70 -7.48
C GLU A 171 -27.51 -5.28 -6.92
N PRO A 172 -28.34 -4.47 -7.61
CA PRO A 172 -28.78 -3.20 -7.08
C PRO A 172 -29.41 -3.38 -5.67
N GLY A 173 -28.97 -2.58 -4.68
CA GLY A 173 -29.41 -2.70 -3.29
C GLY A 173 -28.59 -3.66 -2.43
N ALA A 174 -27.67 -4.45 -3.01
CA ALA A 174 -26.70 -5.26 -2.27
C ALA A 174 -25.37 -4.50 -2.01
N VAL A 175 -25.26 -3.28 -2.51
CA VAL A 175 -24.12 -2.37 -2.31
C VAL A 175 -24.40 -1.55 -1.06
N PRO A 176 -23.41 -1.30 -0.16
CA PRO A 176 -23.61 -0.42 0.97
C PRO A 176 -24.12 0.95 0.54
N ASP A 177 -25.07 1.50 1.31
CA ASP A 177 -25.45 2.90 1.17
C ASP A 177 -24.30 3.75 1.73
N GLY A 178 -23.67 4.56 0.87
CA GLY A 178 -22.57 5.46 1.23
C GLY A 178 -23.04 6.73 1.93
#